data_567569ca26e4715184bc54d75874ebb8
#
_entry.id   567569ca26e4715184bc54d75874ebb8
#
_cell.length_a   1.000
_cell.length_b   1.000
_cell.length_c   1.000
_cell.angle_alpha   90.00
_cell.angle_beta   90.00
_cell.angle_gamma   90.00
#
_symmetry.space_group_name_H-M   'P 1'
#
loop_
_entity.id
_entity.type
_entity.pdbx_description
1 polymer ?
#
loop_
_entity_poly.entity_id
_entity_poly.type
_entity_poly.pdbx_seq_one_letter_code
_entity_poly.pdbx_strand_id
1 'polypeptide(L)'
;MNKAGKIISFNPPHAIPGGEILINCENFKIDSADNYGCFFNGRSAKLIGASSNRILALVPDDLDTTDVEVHLENAGEKSHSKSIVVGRKIAGDLHMVANPAVDPNDDSIILTRSGSRGQQLPVTLLRLSTDETLEEMTAEVMNPTGLAYNPKGQLYVTARADGEVCRIDGDNEVLPYASELGIATGLAFDENGVMFVGDRSGTIYKVFDFGNSESFAVIEPSVSAYHLAFGQDGQLYVTAPGLSSFDAVYKIGKDGFDEIHYRGLGRPQGLAFDKEGNLYVAACIEARHGIVKISPGGEKAEIFVAGMNVVGLCFTRRGEMIVATNDSVFTLPLGIYGTLIS
;
A
#
# COMPACT_ATOMS: atom_id res chain seq x y z
N MET A 1 26.21 24.92 23.33
CA MET A 1 24.94 24.48 22.77
C MET A 1 25.07 24.54 21.26
N ASN A 2 24.70 23.47 20.56
CA ASN A 2 24.71 23.45 19.09
C ASN A 2 23.71 24.49 18.58
N LYS A 3 24.15 25.46 17.78
CA LYS A 3 23.32 26.57 17.29
C LYS A 3 22.35 26.12 16.18
N ALA A 4 22.56 24.94 15.57
CA ALA A 4 21.72 24.39 14.54
C ALA A 4 20.48 23.62 15.06
N GLY A 5 20.36 23.45 16.38
CA GLY A 5 19.29 22.69 17.00
C GLY A 5 19.59 21.20 17.15
N LYS A 6 18.55 20.39 17.49
CA LYS A 6 18.66 18.95 17.71
C LYS A 6 17.38 18.27 17.26
N ILE A 7 17.50 17.21 16.45
CA ILE A 7 16.35 16.35 16.07
C ILE A 7 16.05 15.38 17.22
N ILE A 8 14.80 15.32 17.64
CA ILE A 8 14.32 14.43 18.70
C ILE A 8 13.69 13.16 18.09
N SER A 9 12.74 13.32 17.15
CA SER A 9 12.04 12.21 16.53
C SER A 9 11.44 12.57 15.19
N PHE A 10 11.11 11.56 14.41
CA PHE A 10 10.30 11.65 13.19
C PHE A 10 8.90 11.07 13.44
N ASN A 11 7.90 11.65 12.81
CA ASN A 11 6.54 11.14 12.80
C ASN A 11 5.91 11.38 11.40
N PRO A 12 5.62 10.30 10.64
CA PRO A 12 5.86 8.90 10.98
C PRO A 12 7.35 8.55 11.00
N PRO A 13 7.70 7.33 11.50
CA PRO A 13 9.10 6.89 11.58
C PRO A 13 9.69 6.50 10.22
N HIS A 14 8.85 6.33 9.20
CA HIS A 14 9.24 5.94 7.85
C HIS A 14 8.55 6.80 6.80
N ALA A 15 9.14 6.89 5.61
CA ALA A 15 8.55 7.60 4.47
C ALA A 15 8.96 6.99 3.14
N ILE A 16 8.26 7.37 2.08
CA ILE A 16 8.78 7.30 0.70
C ILE A 16 9.11 8.71 0.22
N PRO A 17 9.91 8.90 -0.84
CA PRO A 17 10.12 10.20 -1.48
C PRO A 17 8.82 10.97 -1.70
N GLY A 18 8.83 12.28 -1.48
CA GLY A 18 7.64 13.14 -1.53
C GLY A 18 6.71 13.02 -0.31
N GLY A 19 6.97 12.11 0.61
CA GLY A 19 6.18 11.95 1.84
C GLY A 19 6.37 13.11 2.83
N GLU A 20 5.31 13.46 3.55
CA GLU A 20 5.33 14.54 4.54
C GLU A 20 5.69 14.02 5.93
N ILE A 21 6.78 14.51 6.48
CA ILE A 21 7.29 14.11 7.80
C ILE A 21 7.24 15.30 8.78
N LEU A 22 6.71 15.04 9.97
CA LEU A 22 6.87 15.92 11.12
C LEU A 22 8.16 15.56 11.87
N ILE A 23 9.08 16.49 11.95
CA ILE A 23 10.34 16.38 12.68
C ILE A 23 10.18 17.15 13.99
N ASN A 24 10.16 16.45 15.11
CA ASN A 24 10.23 17.08 16.42
C ASN A 24 11.71 17.44 16.69
N CYS A 25 11.95 18.67 17.08
CA CYS A 25 13.31 19.20 17.30
C CYS A 25 13.36 20.13 18.50
N GLU A 26 14.54 20.55 18.85
CA GLU A 26 14.79 21.58 19.87
C GLU A 26 15.69 22.66 19.28
N ASN A 27 15.42 23.91 19.63
CA ASN A 27 16.25 25.09 19.31
C ASN A 27 16.50 25.28 17.80
N PHE A 28 15.61 24.82 16.93
CA PHE A 28 15.67 25.13 15.53
C PHE A 28 15.40 26.63 15.33
N LYS A 29 16.23 27.30 14.55
CA LYS A 29 16.02 28.70 14.24
C LYS A 29 15.29 28.83 12.92
N ILE A 30 14.27 29.68 12.93
CA ILE A 30 13.53 30.04 11.74
C ILE A 30 14.20 31.31 11.19
N ASP A 31 14.92 31.16 10.09
CA ASP A 31 15.57 32.26 9.41
C ASP A 31 15.39 32.10 7.88
N SER A 32 15.36 33.21 7.17
CA SER A 32 15.25 33.22 5.71
C SER A 32 16.62 33.33 5.01
N ALA A 33 17.71 33.26 5.80
CA ALA A 33 19.06 33.34 5.26
C ALA A 33 19.50 32.05 4.57
N ASP A 34 20.43 32.17 3.65
CA ASP A 34 21.12 31.03 3.03
C ASP A 34 21.79 30.17 4.12
N ASN A 35 21.87 28.85 3.89
CA ASN A 35 22.38 27.84 4.84
C ASN A 35 21.48 27.61 6.09
N TYR A 36 20.18 27.58 5.86
CA TYR A 36 19.17 27.27 6.84
C TYR A 36 18.27 26.15 6.27
N GLY A 37 17.96 25.12 7.03
CA GLY A 37 17.02 24.10 6.60
C GLY A 37 17.19 22.74 7.26
N CYS A 38 16.51 21.76 6.67
CA CYS A 38 16.59 20.36 6.99
C CYS A 38 17.12 19.60 5.78
N PHE A 39 18.08 18.71 5.99
CA PHE A 39 18.77 18.01 4.92
C PHE A 39 18.74 16.49 5.13
N PHE A 40 18.41 15.76 4.09
CA PHE A 40 18.37 14.29 4.00
C PHE A 40 19.54 13.83 3.12
N ASN A 41 20.53 13.16 3.69
CA ASN A 41 21.80 12.80 3.01
C ASN A 41 22.39 14.00 2.23
N GLY A 42 22.32 15.21 2.80
CA GLY A 42 22.77 16.45 2.16
C GLY A 42 21.82 17.05 1.11
N ARG A 43 20.69 16.41 0.80
CA ARG A 43 19.63 16.97 -0.06
C ARG A 43 18.72 17.86 0.76
N SER A 44 18.50 19.10 0.32
CA SER A 44 17.62 20.03 1.01
C SER A 44 16.15 19.59 0.92
N ALA A 45 15.48 19.49 2.07
CA ALA A 45 14.05 19.23 2.12
C ALA A 45 13.23 20.49 1.91
N LYS A 46 12.10 20.38 1.24
CA LYS A 46 11.12 21.47 1.18
C LYS A 46 10.38 21.56 2.51
N LEU A 47 10.56 22.68 3.20
CA LEU A 47 9.84 22.95 4.44
C LEU A 47 8.42 23.45 4.12
N ILE A 48 7.41 22.78 4.66
CA ILE A 48 6.00 23.18 4.58
C ILE A 48 5.68 24.14 5.72
N GLY A 49 6.26 23.88 6.87
CA GLY A 49 6.12 24.73 8.05
C GLY A 49 7.23 24.44 9.07
N ALA A 50 7.62 25.44 9.85
CA ALA A 50 8.65 25.26 10.84
C ALA A 50 8.42 26.17 12.06
N SER A 51 8.83 25.67 13.22
CA SER A 51 8.92 26.40 14.49
C SER A 51 10.21 25.99 15.20
N SER A 52 10.51 26.57 16.34
CA SER A 52 11.73 26.22 17.10
C SER A 52 11.77 24.77 17.60
N ASN A 53 10.64 24.07 17.59
CA ASN A 53 10.54 22.70 18.13
C ASN A 53 9.84 21.70 17.18
N ARG A 54 9.37 22.14 16.01
CA ARG A 54 8.66 21.28 15.04
C ARG A 54 8.92 21.76 13.61
N ILE A 55 9.25 20.85 12.74
CA ILE A 55 9.41 21.07 11.30
C ILE A 55 8.54 20.10 10.55
N LEU A 56 7.73 20.61 9.63
CA LEU A 56 6.98 19.82 8.65
C LEU A 56 7.72 19.93 7.32
N ALA A 57 8.25 18.81 6.83
CA ALA A 57 9.08 18.76 5.63
C ALA A 57 8.65 17.66 4.68
N LEU A 58 8.83 17.88 3.38
CA LEU A 58 8.73 16.83 2.36
C LEU A 58 10.08 16.15 2.21
N VAL A 59 10.07 14.83 2.21
CA VAL A 59 11.25 14.01 1.89
C VAL A 59 11.66 14.26 0.44
N PRO A 60 12.94 14.54 0.14
CA PRO A 60 13.41 14.76 -1.23
C PRO A 60 13.12 13.58 -2.16
N ASP A 61 12.81 13.87 -3.42
CA ASP A 61 12.42 12.87 -4.42
C ASP A 61 13.61 12.09 -5.01
N ASP A 62 14.81 12.61 -4.87
CA ASP A 62 16.06 12.10 -5.48
C ASP A 62 16.92 11.27 -4.52
N LEU A 63 16.30 10.64 -3.52
CA LEU A 63 16.97 9.71 -2.61
C LEU A 63 17.00 8.29 -3.20
N ASP A 64 18.19 7.69 -3.21
CA ASP A 64 18.49 6.38 -3.80
C ASP A 64 18.89 5.31 -2.78
N THR A 65 18.78 5.62 -1.50
CA THR A 65 19.12 4.73 -0.37
C THR A 65 18.01 4.71 0.66
N THR A 66 17.90 3.59 1.38
CA THR A 66 16.88 3.41 2.43
C THR A 66 17.32 3.91 3.80
N ASP A 67 18.62 3.95 4.10
CA ASP A 67 19.14 4.52 5.35
C ASP A 67 19.57 5.97 5.09
N VAL A 68 18.80 6.91 5.62
CA VAL A 68 18.93 8.34 5.34
C VAL A 68 19.25 9.11 6.60
N GLU A 69 20.41 9.76 6.59
CA GLU A 69 20.86 10.66 7.66
C GLU A 69 20.22 12.05 7.50
N VAL A 70 19.48 12.47 8.51
CA VAL A 70 18.82 13.78 8.54
C VAL A 70 19.53 14.71 9.53
N HIS A 71 19.84 15.92 9.10
CA HIS A 71 20.40 16.95 9.98
C HIS A 71 19.75 18.31 9.71
N LEU A 72 19.87 19.20 10.70
CA LEU A 72 19.45 20.60 10.60
C LEU A 72 20.68 21.47 10.35
N GLU A 73 20.53 22.50 9.53
CA GLU A 73 21.57 23.53 9.32
C GLU A 73 21.05 24.92 9.71
N ASN A 74 21.92 25.71 10.27
CA ASN A 74 21.69 27.12 10.58
C ASN A 74 22.98 27.91 10.51
N ALA A 75 23.07 28.87 9.62
CA ALA A 75 24.23 29.74 9.41
C ALA A 75 25.56 28.96 9.26
N GLY A 76 25.54 27.83 8.54
CA GLY A 76 26.71 26.97 8.33
C GLY A 76 27.05 26.01 9.47
N GLU A 77 26.35 26.07 10.60
CA GLU A 77 26.46 25.05 11.65
C GLU A 77 25.48 23.91 11.40
N LYS A 78 25.93 22.66 11.61
CA LYS A 78 25.13 21.44 11.45
C LYS A 78 24.78 20.84 12.81
N SER A 79 23.52 20.34 12.93
CA SER A 79 23.13 19.51 14.07
C SER A 79 23.80 18.13 14.00
N HIS A 80 23.71 17.34 15.08
CA HIS A 80 23.91 15.91 14.96
C HIS A 80 22.85 15.32 14.04
N SER A 81 23.25 14.35 13.21
CA SER A 81 22.34 13.61 12.37
C SER A 81 21.50 12.61 13.16
N LYS A 82 20.35 12.25 12.61
CA LYS A 82 19.50 11.16 13.06
C LYS A 82 19.00 10.39 11.85
N SER A 83 19.10 9.06 11.88
CA SER A 83 18.68 8.21 10.76
C SER A 83 17.17 8.05 10.71
N ILE A 84 16.66 7.92 9.48
CA ILE A 84 15.27 7.55 9.15
C ILE A 84 15.29 6.56 7.99
N VAL A 85 14.36 5.62 7.98
CA VAL A 85 14.17 4.74 6.82
C VAL A 85 13.27 5.44 5.79
N VAL A 86 13.81 5.61 4.59
CA VAL A 86 13.09 6.14 3.42
C VAL A 86 13.01 5.05 2.34
N GLY A 87 11.84 4.84 1.76
CA GLY A 87 11.66 3.86 0.70
C GLY A 87 12.49 4.22 -0.53
N ARG A 88 13.23 3.24 -1.06
CA ARG A 88 13.97 3.38 -2.32
C ARG A 88 13.07 2.96 -3.48
N LYS A 89 13.01 3.78 -4.52
CA LYS A 89 12.26 3.47 -5.76
C LYS A 89 12.91 2.28 -6.48
N ILE A 90 12.09 1.27 -6.81
CA ILE A 90 12.53 0.05 -7.53
C ILE A 90 11.84 -0.14 -8.88
N ALA A 91 10.72 0.56 -9.12
CA ALA A 91 10.06 0.60 -10.43
C ALA A 91 9.27 1.91 -10.58
N GLY A 92 8.97 2.32 -11.81
CA GLY A 92 8.19 3.51 -12.12
C GLY A 92 7.49 3.44 -13.46
N ASP A 93 6.70 4.46 -13.80
CA ASP A 93 5.88 4.56 -15.02
C ASP A 93 4.81 3.45 -15.14
N LEU A 94 4.19 3.07 -14.00
CA LEU A 94 3.39 1.86 -13.88
C LEU A 94 1.88 2.08 -13.99
N HIS A 95 1.36 3.20 -13.56
CA HIS A 95 -0.08 3.50 -13.54
C HIS A 95 -0.92 2.42 -12.81
N MET A 96 -0.55 2.14 -11.57
CA MET A 96 -1.16 1.10 -10.72
C MET A 96 -2.47 1.56 -10.08
N VAL A 97 -3.34 0.58 -9.81
CA VAL A 97 -4.67 0.81 -9.18
C VAL A 97 -5.00 -0.18 -8.07
N ALA A 98 -4.09 -1.11 -7.75
CA ALA A 98 -4.34 -2.20 -6.81
C ALA A 98 -3.13 -2.52 -5.94
N ASN A 99 -3.36 -3.37 -4.93
CA ASN A 99 -2.31 -4.01 -4.17
C ASN A 99 -1.38 -4.81 -5.09
N PRO A 100 -0.07 -4.70 -4.92
CA PRO A 100 0.85 -5.68 -5.48
C PRO A 100 0.66 -7.05 -4.82
N ALA A 101 0.93 -8.13 -5.54
CA ALA A 101 0.91 -9.49 -5.00
C ALA A 101 2.32 -10.11 -5.03
N VAL A 102 2.72 -10.76 -3.93
CA VAL A 102 4.00 -11.48 -3.85
C VAL A 102 3.83 -12.91 -4.34
N ASP A 103 4.66 -13.32 -5.30
CA ASP A 103 4.69 -14.71 -5.76
C ASP A 103 5.26 -15.62 -4.65
N PRO A 104 4.50 -16.60 -4.16
CA PRO A 104 4.95 -17.49 -3.10
C PRO A 104 6.11 -18.43 -3.51
N ASN A 105 6.40 -18.54 -4.80
CA ASN A 105 7.43 -19.46 -5.28
C ASN A 105 8.83 -18.82 -5.28
N ASP A 106 8.96 -17.56 -5.70
CA ASP A 106 10.25 -16.90 -5.91
C ASP A 106 10.37 -15.51 -5.29
N ASP A 107 9.35 -15.04 -4.56
CA ASP A 107 9.31 -13.71 -3.91
C ASP A 107 9.31 -12.52 -4.89
N SER A 108 9.01 -12.76 -6.18
CA SER A 108 8.77 -11.70 -7.15
C SER A 108 7.43 -11.01 -6.87
N ILE A 109 7.24 -9.81 -7.43
CA ILE A 109 6.06 -8.99 -7.17
C ILE A 109 5.30 -8.81 -8.47
N ILE A 110 4.01 -9.18 -8.48
CA ILE A 110 3.12 -8.92 -9.60
C ILE A 110 2.41 -7.60 -9.40
N LEU A 111 2.39 -6.81 -10.47
CA LEU A 111 1.84 -5.46 -10.51
C LEU A 111 0.79 -5.37 -11.60
N THR A 112 -0.29 -4.61 -11.34
CA THR A 112 -1.26 -4.27 -12.38
C THR A 112 -0.91 -2.95 -13.05
N ARG A 113 -1.18 -2.84 -14.35
CA ARG A 113 -1.14 -1.60 -15.10
C ARG A 113 -2.50 -1.38 -15.74
N SER A 114 -3.17 -0.31 -15.36
CA SER A 114 -4.50 0.04 -15.87
C SER A 114 -4.47 1.28 -16.74
N GLY A 115 -5.15 1.23 -17.86
CA GLY A 115 -5.36 2.40 -18.71
C GLY A 115 -6.39 3.37 -18.15
N SER A 116 -6.49 4.53 -18.75
CA SER A 116 -7.58 5.48 -18.54
C SER A 116 -8.92 4.82 -18.95
N ARG A 117 -10.04 5.38 -18.50
CA ARG A 117 -11.37 4.81 -18.77
C ARG A 117 -11.58 4.59 -20.28
N GLY A 118 -11.79 3.32 -20.67
CA GLY A 118 -11.98 2.92 -22.07
C GLY A 118 -10.68 2.74 -22.87
N GLN A 119 -9.52 2.94 -22.28
CA GLN A 119 -8.24 2.69 -22.93
C GLN A 119 -7.83 1.22 -22.74
N GLN A 120 -7.58 0.54 -23.85
CA GLN A 120 -6.90 -0.75 -23.87
C GLN A 120 -5.39 -0.55 -23.86
N LEU A 121 -4.70 -1.20 -22.92
CA LEU A 121 -3.24 -1.21 -22.87
C LEU A 121 -2.72 -2.54 -23.42
N PRO A 122 -1.59 -2.53 -24.15
CA PRO A 122 -1.00 -3.76 -24.68
C PRO A 122 -0.39 -4.64 -23.58
N VAL A 123 -0.02 -4.05 -22.44
CA VAL A 123 0.54 -4.74 -21.27
C VAL A 123 -0.19 -4.27 -20.04
N THR A 124 -0.78 -5.21 -19.31
CA THR A 124 -1.61 -4.93 -18.14
C THR A 124 -1.09 -5.56 -16.86
N LEU A 125 -0.19 -6.54 -16.96
CA LEU A 125 0.49 -7.21 -15.85
C LEU A 125 1.99 -7.11 -16.02
N LEU A 126 2.68 -6.88 -14.91
CA LEU A 126 4.14 -6.74 -14.84
C LEU A 126 4.65 -7.62 -13.71
N ARG A 127 5.83 -8.22 -13.90
CA ARG A 127 6.56 -8.99 -12.90
C ARG A 127 7.84 -8.25 -12.53
N LEU A 128 7.98 -7.92 -11.26
CA LEU A 128 9.18 -7.33 -10.70
C LEU A 128 9.94 -8.41 -9.93
N SER A 129 11.06 -8.84 -10.49
CA SER A 129 11.91 -9.88 -9.90
C SER A 129 12.69 -9.38 -8.68
N THR A 130 13.25 -10.31 -7.92
CA THR A 130 14.02 -9.98 -6.68
C THR A 130 15.34 -9.25 -6.95
N ASP A 131 15.83 -9.27 -8.17
CA ASP A 131 16.98 -8.48 -8.66
C ASP A 131 16.56 -7.11 -9.23
N GLU A 132 15.29 -6.74 -9.04
CA GLU A 132 14.68 -5.49 -9.51
C GLU A 132 14.51 -5.38 -11.03
N THR A 133 14.60 -6.50 -11.76
CA THR A 133 14.24 -6.55 -13.18
C THR A 133 12.72 -6.50 -13.32
N LEU A 134 12.22 -5.52 -14.08
CA LEU A 134 10.79 -5.37 -14.39
C LEU A 134 10.52 -5.98 -15.77
N GLU A 135 9.67 -7.00 -15.81
CA GLU A 135 9.30 -7.73 -17.01
C GLU A 135 7.81 -7.55 -17.34
N GLU A 136 7.49 -7.40 -18.61
CA GLU A 136 6.12 -7.40 -19.11
C GLU A 136 5.60 -8.84 -19.22
N MET A 137 4.45 -9.11 -18.60
CA MET A 137 3.79 -10.40 -18.74
C MET A 137 2.94 -10.40 -20.02
N THR A 138 2.97 -11.50 -20.77
CA THR A 138 2.18 -11.64 -22.00
C THR A 138 0.68 -11.89 -21.74
N ALA A 139 0.29 -12.06 -20.48
CA ALA A 139 -1.10 -12.21 -20.07
C ALA A 139 -1.90 -10.90 -20.29
N GLU A 140 -2.86 -10.94 -21.20
CA GLU A 140 -3.74 -9.80 -21.50
C GLU A 140 -5.03 -9.88 -20.69
N VAL A 141 -5.13 -9.12 -19.61
CA VAL A 141 -6.34 -8.99 -18.79
C VAL A 141 -6.90 -7.57 -18.93
N MET A 142 -8.17 -7.45 -19.30
CA MET A 142 -8.82 -6.15 -19.49
C MET A 142 -9.03 -5.45 -18.16
N ASN A 143 -8.41 -4.28 -17.96
CA ASN A 143 -8.54 -3.46 -16.75
C ASN A 143 -8.36 -4.27 -15.45
N PRO A 144 -7.21 -4.95 -15.25
CA PRO A 144 -6.96 -5.74 -14.05
C PRO A 144 -7.01 -4.85 -12.81
N THR A 145 -7.58 -5.37 -11.73
CA THR A 145 -7.70 -4.61 -10.48
C THR A 145 -7.17 -5.40 -9.29
N GLY A 146 -7.80 -6.50 -8.90
CA GLY A 146 -7.33 -7.33 -7.79
C GLY A 146 -6.34 -8.39 -8.26
N LEU A 147 -5.35 -8.67 -7.42
CA LEU A 147 -4.36 -9.72 -7.59
C LEU A 147 -4.29 -10.56 -6.32
N ALA A 148 -4.32 -11.88 -6.42
CA ALA A 148 -3.99 -12.75 -5.31
C ALA A 148 -3.46 -14.11 -5.80
N TYR A 149 -2.57 -14.69 -5.00
CA TYR A 149 -2.19 -16.09 -5.12
C TYR A 149 -3.06 -16.95 -4.21
N ASN A 150 -3.47 -18.11 -4.71
CA ASN A 150 -4.12 -19.10 -3.86
C ASN A 150 -3.06 -19.90 -3.05
N PRO A 151 -3.47 -20.74 -2.08
CA PRO A 151 -2.51 -21.55 -1.31
C PRO A 151 -1.67 -22.55 -2.12
N LYS A 152 -2.05 -22.79 -3.39
CA LYS A 152 -1.28 -23.63 -4.32
C LYS A 152 -0.26 -22.84 -5.15
N GLY A 153 -0.11 -21.54 -4.91
CA GLY A 153 0.78 -20.67 -5.67
C GLY A 153 0.30 -20.31 -7.08
N GLN A 154 -1.00 -20.36 -7.34
CA GLN A 154 -1.59 -19.99 -8.63
C GLN A 154 -2.09 -18.54 -8.55
N LEU A 155 -1.76 -17.73 -9.54
CA LEU A 155 -2.15 -16.32 -9.64
C LEU A 155 -3.57 -16.17 -10.20
N TYR A 156 -4.37 -15.33 -9.55
CA TYR A 156 -5.70 -14.92 -10.01
C TYR A 156 -5.79 -13.39 -10.10
N VAL A 157 -6.55 -12.92 -11.08
CA VAL A 157 -6.71 -11.50 -11.41
C VAL A 157 -8.17 -11.20 -11.67
N THR A 158 -8.70 -10.11 -11.10
CA THR A 158 -10.03 -9.61 -11.47
C THR A 158 -9.96 -8.75 -12.72
N ALA A 159 -10.83 -9.02 -13.70
CA ALA A 159 -11.08 -8.21 -14.89
C ALA A 159 -12.32 -7.34 -14.64
N ARG A 160 -12.08 -6.10 -14.18
CA ARG A 160 -13.15 -5.20 -13.70
C ARG A 160 -14.21 -4.87 -14.76
N ALA A 161 -13.81 -4.77 -16.03
CA ALA A 161 -14.71 -4.38 -17.11
C ALA A 161 -15.76 -5.45 -17.39
N ASP A 162 -15.37 -6.72 -17.26
CA ASP A 162 -16.16 -7.88 -17.67
C ASP A 162 -16.85 -8.57 -16.47
N GLY A 163 -16.51 -8.16 -15.24
CA GLY A 163 -17.04 -8.78 -14.03
C GLY A 163 -16.52 -10.22 -13.84
N GLU A 164 -15.29 -10.45 -14.24
CA GLU A 164 -14.67 -11.77 -14.29
C GLU A 164 -13.46 -11.90 -13.38
N VAL A 165 -13.12 -13.14 -13.06
CA VAL A 165 -11.83 -13.54 -12.51
C VAL A 165 -11.16 -14.47 -13.49
N CYS A 166 -9.89 -14.20 -13.79
CA CYS A 166 -9.05 -15.05 -14.60
C CYS A 166 -7.94 -15.66 -13.72
N ARG A 167 -7.53 -16.89 -14.05
CA ARG A 167 -6.29 -17.50 -13.55
C ARG A 167 -5.20 -17.29 -14.58
N ILE A 168 -4.03 -16.93 -14.13
CA ILE A 168 -2.85 -16.82 -14.98
C ILE A 168 -1.98 -18.08 -14.73
N ASP A 169 -1.66 -18.81 -15.75
CA ASP A 169 -0.80 -20.00 -15.63
C ASP A 169 0.70 -19.68 -15.78
N GLY A 170 1.55 -20.71 -15.67
CA GLY A 170 3.00 -20.57 -15.74
C GLY A 170 3.54 -20.08 -17.09
N ASP A 171 2.76 -20.22 -18.16
CA ASP A 171 3.09 -19.74 -19.51
C ASP A 171 2.47 -18.38 -19.81
N ASN A 172 1.90 -17.72 -18.78
CA ASN A 172 1.14 -16.48 -18.87
C ASN A 172 -0.14 -16.58 -19.72
N GLU A 173 -0.72 -17.77 -19.89
CA GLU A 173 -2.00 -17.94 -20.51
C GLU A 173 -3.13 -17.47 -19.56
N VAL A 174 -4.08 -16.73 -20.11
CA VAL A 174 -5.25 -16.20 -19.36
C VAL A 174 -6.39 -17.21 -19.44
N LEU A 175 -6.70 -17.84 -18.33
CA LEU A 175 -7.74 -18.87 -18.23
C LEU A 175 -8.95 -18.31 -17.49
N PRO A 176 -10.13 -18.17 -18.12
CA PRO A 176 -11.35 -17.76 -17.43
C PRO A 176 -11.64 -18.68 -16.24
N TYR A 177 -12.02 -18.11 -15.10
CA TYR A 177 -12.29 -18.89 -13.88
C TYR A 177 -13.69 -18.66 -13.34
N ALA A 178 -14.12 -17.40 -13.18
CA ALA A 178 -15.47 -17.05 -12.71
C ALA A 178 -15.97 -15.80 -13.44
N SER A 179 -17.29 -15.69 -13.61
CA SER A 179 -17.95 -14.57 -14.29
C SER A 179 -19.21 -14.12 -13.54
N GLU A 180 -19.87 -13.09 -14.05
CA GLU A 180 -21.11 -12.53 -13.47
C GLU A 180 -20.94 -11.97 -12.05
N LEU A 181 -19.72 -11.48 -11.72
CA LEU A 181 -19.37 -10.94 -10.41
C LEU A 181 -19.53 -9.41 -10.32
N GLY A 182 -20.42 -8.82 -11.11
CA GLY A 182 -20.68 -7.39 -11.13
C GLY A 182 -19.46 -6.58 -11.58
N ILE A 183 -19.06 -5.57 -10.80
CA ILE A 183 -17.83 -4.81 -11.05
C ILE A 183 -16.73 -5.39 -10.13
N ALA A 184 -16.22 -6.57 -10.50
CA ALA A 184 -15.22 -7.29 -9.72
C ALA A 184 -13.92 -6.48 -9.56
N THR A 185 -13.51 -6.24 -8.32
CA THR A 185 -12.35 -5.39 -8.03
C THR A 185 -11.29 -6.08 -7.17
N GLY A 186 -11.51 -6.25 -5.87
CA GLY A 186 -10.59 -6.97 -5.01
C GLY A 186 -10.87 -8.45 -4.96
N LEU A 187 -9.85 -9.26 -4.71
CA LEU A 187 -10.02 -10.68 -4.41
C LEU A 187 -9.04 -11.12 -3.31
N ALA A 188 -9.44 -12.14 -2.56
CA ALA A 188 -8.61 -12.79 -1.56
C ALA A 188 -8.99 -14.27 -1.42
N PHE A 189 -8.06 -15.08 -0.91
CA PHE A 189 -8.31 -16.48 -0.59
C PHE A 189 -8.27 -16.69 0.92
N ASP A 190 -9.14 -17.56 1.43
CA ASP A 190 -9.01 -18.07 2.79
C ASP A 190 -7.93 -19.17 2.88
N GLU A 191 -7.66 -19.65 4.08
CA GLU A 191 -6.68 -20.72 4.35
C GLU A 191 -6.99 -22.05 3.65
N ASN A 192 -8.26 -22.29 3.28
CA ASN A 192 -8.72 -23.50 2.58
C ASN A 192 -8.68 -23.33 1.05
N GLY A 193 -8.31 -22.15 0.56
CA GLY A 193 -8.28 -21.82 -0.87
C GLY A 193 -9.63 -21.43 -1.45
N VAL A 194 -10.61 -21.09 -0.63
CA VAL A 194 -11.87 -20.52 -1.09
C VAL A 194 -11.66 -19.05 -1.46
N MET A 195 -12.08 -18.68 -2.65
CA MET A 195 -11.94 -17.32 -3.17
C MET A 195 -13.10 -16.43 -2.74
N PHE A 196 -12.78 -15.19 -2.39
CA PHE A 196 -13.74 -14.12 -2.15
C PHE A 196 -13.46 -12.96 -3.09
N VAL A 197 -14.50 -12.42 -3.72
CA VAL A 197 -14.40 -11.33 -4.70
C VAL A 197 -15.33 -10.20 -4.33
N GLY A 198 -14.79 -8.98 -4.29
CA GLY A 198 -15.58 -7.77 -4.01
C GLY A 198 -16.11 -7.13 -5.29
N ASP A 199 -17.41 -7.02 -5.40
CA ASP A 199 -18.08 -6.15 -6.35
C ASP A 199 -18.30 -4.78 -5.72
N ARG A 200 -17.74 -3.74 -6.30
CA ARG A 200 -17.85 -2.37 -5.76
C ARG A 200 -19.27 -1.83 -5.64
N SER A 201 -20.29 -2.52 -6.18
CA SER A 201 -21.70 -2.18 -5.95
C SER A 201 -22.21 -2.57 -4.56
N GLY A 202 -21.42 -3.31 -3.78
CA GLY A 202 -21.69 -3.63 -2.38
C GLY A 202 -21.64 -5.12 -2.04
N THR A 203 -21.56 -6.00 -3.03
CA THR A 203 -21.60 -7.44 -2.81
C THR A 203 -20.19 -8.03 -2.68
N ILE A 204 -19.99 -8.86 -1.67
CA ILE A 204 -18.84 -9.76 -1.58
C ILE A 204 -19.34 -11.16 -1.99
N TYR A 205 -18.74 -11.68 -3.05
CA TYR A 205 -19.02 -13.04 -3.52
C TYR A 205 -18.06 -14.04 -2.93
N LYS A 206 -18.57 -15.23 -2.61
CA LYS A 206 -17.78 -16.43 -2.35
C LYS A 206 -17.81 -17.28 -3.61
N VAL A 207 -16.63 -17.63 -4.11
CA VAL A 207 -16.46 -18.36 -5.38
C VAL A 207 -15.92 -19.75 -5.07
N PHE A 208 -16.65 -20.76 -5.58
CA PHE A 208 -16.32 -22.17 -5.42
C PHE A 208 -15.63 -22.73 -6.66
N ASP A 209 -15.30 -24.01 -6.61
CA ASP A 209 -14.74 -24.74 -7.75
C ASP A 209 -15.59 -24.59 -9.02
N PHE A 210 -14.92 -24.50 -10.15
CA PHE A 210 -15.52 -24.29 -11.47
C PHE A 210 -16.23 -22.95 -11.65
N GLY A 211 -15.90 -21.93 -10.82
CA GLY A 211 -16.39 -20.56 -10.98
C GLY A 211 -17.83 -20.32 -10.52
N ASN A 212 -18.48 -21.28 -9.87
CA ASN A 212 -19.76 -21.06 -9.24
C ASN A 212 -19.62 -20.05 -8.08
N SER A 213 -20.56 -19.12 -7.97
CA SER A 213 -20.49 -18.07 -6.94
C SER A 213 -21.82 -17.92 -6.21
N GLU A 214 -21.74 -17.46 -4.97
CA GLU A 214 -22.90 -17.03 -4.17
C GLU A 214 -22.60 -15.70 -3.49
N SER A 215 -23.63 -14.91 -3.19
CA SER A 215 -23.48 -13.72 -2.35
C SER A 215 -23.16 -14.15 -0.92
N PHE A 216 -22.03 -13.68 -0.41
CA PHE A 216 -21.56 -13.99 0.94
C PHE A 216 -21.88 -12.88 1.94
N ALA A 217 -21.63 -11.62 1.55
CA ALA A 217 -21.89 -10.45 2.39
C ALA A 217 -22.32 -9.27 1.52
N VAL A 218 -22.98 -8.29 2.16
CA VAL A 218 -23.35 -7.03 1.52
C VAL A 218 -22.91 -5.89 2.43
N ILE A 219 -22.08 -4.99 1.90
CA ILE A 219 -21.56 -3.82 2.61
C ILE A 219 -21.88 -2.55 1.83
N GLU A 220 -21.48 -1.38 2.33
CA GLU A 220 -21.69 -0.12 1.62
C GLU A 220 -21.00 -0.12 0.24
N PRO A 221 -21.69 0.34 -0.84
CA PRO A 221 -21.08 0.49 -2.16
C PRO A 221 -19.85 1.41 -2.12
N SER A 222 -18.85 1.11 -2.93
CA SER A 222 -17.63 1.90 -3.03
C SER A 222 -17.58 2.74 -4.30
N VAL A 223 -17.00 3.94 -4.21
CA VAL A 223 -16.71 4.79 -5.37
C VAL A 223 -15.44 4.36 -6.11
N SER A 224 -14.64 3.46 -5.51
CA SER A 224 -13.40 2.92 -6.05
C SER A 224 -13.36 1.40 -5.88
N ALA A 225 -12.20 0.78 -6.12
CA ALA A 225 -12.02 -0.65 -5.91
C ALA A 225 -12.18 -1.02 -4.43
N TYR A 226 -12.81 -2.16 -4.16
CA TYR A 226 -12.62 -2.87 -2.90
C TYR A 226 -11.25 -3.53 -2.90
N HIS A 227 -10.64 -3.60 -1.71
CA HIS A 227 -9.47 -4.43 -1.48
C HIS A 227 -9.78 -5.37 -0.32
N LEU A 228 -9.34 -6.61 -0.45
CA LEU A 228 -9.67 -7.70 0.46
C LEU A 228 -8.39 -8.34 0.99
N ALA A 229 -8.39 -8.71 2.27
CA ALA A 229 -7.35 -9.55 2.87
C ALA A 229 -7.92 -10.37 4.02
N PHE A 230 -7.43 -11.60 4.21
CA PHE A 230 -7.74 -12.39 5.38
C PHE A 230 -6.78 -12.06 6.53
N GLY A 231 -7.35 -11.86 7.72
CA GLY A 231 -6.59 -11.80 8.96
C GLY A 231 -6.22 -13.20 9.47
N GLN A 232 -5.28 -13.28 10.41
CA GLN A 232 -4.91 -14.54 11.08
C GLN A 232 -6.06 -15.16 11.87
N ASP A 233 -7.07 -14.37 12.21
CA ASP A 233 -8.31 -14.83 12.84
C ASP A 233 -9.27 -15.55 11.87
N GLY A 234 -8.86 -15.67 10.59
CA GLY A 234 -9.64 -16.29 9.52
C GLY A 234 -10.87 -15.49 9.10
N GLN A 235 -10.92 -14.20 9.43
CA GLN A 235 -11.98 -13.30 9.01
C GLN A 235 -11.53 -12.44 7.83
N LEU A 236 -12.48 -12.03 7.01
CA LEU A 236 -12.22 -11.22 5.82
C LEU A 236 -12.28 -9.73 6.18
N TYR A 237 -11.23 -8.99 5.81
CA TYR A 237 -11.17 -7.54 5.97
C TYR A 237 -11.28 -6.85 4.62
N VAL A 238 -12.10 -5.80 4.57
CA VAL A 238 -12.43 -5.11 3.32
C VAL A 238 -12.31 -3.60 3.51
N THR A 239 -11.60 -2.95 2.59
CA THR A 239 -11.62 -1.49 2.43
C THR A 239 -12.60 -1.10 1.35
N ALA A 240 -13.46 -0.13 1.63
CA ALA A 240 -14.49 0.38 0.74
C ALA A 240 -14.45 1.91 0.71
N PRO A 241 -13.61 2.53 -0.16
CA PRO A 241 -13.55 3.99 -0.24
C PRO A 241 -14.89 4.62 -0.60
N GLY A 242 -15.38 5.52 0.27
CA GLY A 242 -16.60 6.30 0.08
C GLY A 242 -16.33 7.69 -0.49
N LEU A 243 -17.36 8.53 -0.43
CA LEU A 243 -17.26 9.97 -0.77
C LEU A 243 -16.79 10.82 0.41
N SER A 244 -16.80 10.26 1.61
CA SER A 244 -16.35 10.92 2.82
C SER A 244 -14.86 10.74 3.05
N SER A 245 -14.29 11.51 3.96
CA SER A 245 -12.94 11.30 4.47
C SER A 245 -12.95 10.56 5.82
N PHE A 246 -14.03 9.83 6.10
CA PHE A 246 -14.27 9.09 7.34
C PHE A 246 -14.75 7.67 7.06
N ASP A 247 -14.04 7.01 6.15
CA ASP A 247 -14.32 5.67 5.70
C ASP A 247 -13.87 4.61 6.72
N ALA A 248 -14.36 3.39 6.53
CA ALA A 248 -14.11 2.25 7.41
C ALA A 248 -13.28 1.15 6.75
N VAL A 249 -12.63 0.35 7.58
CA VAL A 249 -12.28 -1.03 7.28
C VAL A 249 -13.37 -1.92 7.89
N TYR A 250 -14.01 -2.72 7.06
CA TYR A 250 -14.99 -3.73 7.49
C TYR A 250 -14.29 -5.03 7.80
N LYS A 251 -14.81 -5.75 8.78
CA LYS A 251 -14.42 -7.10 9.14
C LYS A 251 -15.64 -8.00 8.98
N ILE A 252 -15.54 -9.04 8.19
CA ILE A 252 -16.66 -9.92 7.83
C ILE A 252 -16.41 -11.30 8.43
N GLY A 253 -17.33 -11.74 9.27
CA GLY A 253 -17.30 -13.04 9.90
C GLY A 253 -17.56 -14.21 8.93
N LYS A 254 -17.31 -15.43 9.37
CA LYS A 254 -17.56 -16.67 8.59
C LYS A 254 -19.04 -16.87 8.24
N ASP A 255 -19.93 -16.19 8.92
CA ASP A 255 -21.38 -16.16 8.70
C ASP A 255 -21.84 -15.07 7.73
N GLY A 256 -20.89 -14.26 7.19
CA GLY A 256 -21.16 -13.16 6.27
C GLY A 256 -21.61 -11.86 6.93
N PHE A 257 -21.69 -11.80 8.27
CA PHE A 257 -22.01 -10.54 8.96
C PHE A 257 -20.78 -9.66 9.05
N ASP A 258 -20.98 -8.38 8.74
CA ASP A 258 -19.95 -7.36 8.80
C ASP A 258 -19.99 -6.57 10.11
N GLU A 259 -18.82 -6.18 10.56
CA GLU A 259 -18.62 -5.21 11.64
C GLU A 259 -17.54 -4.20 11.23
N ILE A 260 -17.54 -3.03 11.86
CA ILE A 260 -16.50 -2.04 11.63
C ILE A 260 -15.28 -2.40 12.48
N HIS A 261 -14.17 -2.75 11.82
CA HIS A 261 -12.89 -2.96 12.51
C HIS A 261 -12.23 -1.63 12.89
N TYR A 262 -12.22 -0.66 11.97
CA TYR A 262 -11.71 0.69 12.22
C TYR A 262 -12.47 1.71 11.35
N ARG A 263 -12.72 2.90 11.90
CA ARG A 263 -13.34 4.02 11.16
C ARG A 263 -12.54 5.30 11.37
N GLY A 264 -12.45 6.14 10.37
CA GLY A 264 -11.75 7.42 10.41
C GLY A 264 -10.64 7.55 9.37
N LEU A 265 -10.63 6.68 8.36
CA LEU A 265 -9.69 6.74 7.25
C LEU A 265 -10.24 7.59 6.10
N GLY A 266 -9.37 8.31 5.41
CA GLY A 266 -9.68 8.93 4.13
C GLY A 266 -9.25 8.02 2.99
N ARG A 267 -10.20 7.60 2.14
CA ARG A 267 -9.99 6.77 0.95
C ARG A 267 -9.09 5.55 1.19
N PRO A 268 -9.45 4.65 2.12
CA PRO A 268 -8.68 3.44 2.34
C PRO A 268 -8.68 2.58 1.07
N GLN A 269 -7.50 2.13 0.66
CA GLN A 269 -7.30 1.32 -0.53
C GLN A 269 -6.65 -0.02 -0.14
N GLY A 270 -5.53 -0.40 -0.78
CA GLY A 270 -4.86 -1.65 -0.52
C GLY A 270 -4.52 -1.88 0.95
N LEU A 271 -4.59 -3.14 1.38
CA LEU A 271 -4.36 -3.55 2.75
C LEU A 271 -3.57 -4.87 2.81
N ALA A 272 -2.80 -5.03 3.89
CA ALA A 272 -2.07 -6.26 4.18
C ALA A 272 -1.85 -6.42 5.68
N PHE A 273 -1.77 -7.66 6.17
CA PHE A 273 -1.46 -7.99 7.56
C PHE A 273 0.01 -8.37 7.75
N ASP A 274 0.57 -8.01 8.90
CA ASP A 274 1.81 -8.62 9.38
C ASP A 274 1.53 -9.89 10.23
N LYS A 275 2.59 -10.60 10.58
CA LYS A 275 2.49 -11.83 11.41
C LYS A 275 2.08 -11.57 12.85
N GLU A 276 2.14 -10.36 13.34
CA GLU A 276 1.67 -9.94 14.66
C GLU A 276 0.18 -9.56 14.65
N GLY A 277 -0.48 -9.61 13.47
CA GLY A 277 -1.89 -9.30 13.29
C GLY A 277 -2.18 -7.80 13.15
N ASN A 278 -1.17 -6.95 13.01
CA ASN A 278 -1.42 -5.56 12.68
C ASN A 278 -1.86 -5.44 11.21
N LEU A 279 -2.84 -4.58 10.98
CA LEU A 279 -3.33 -4.27 9.65
C LEU A 279 -2.66 -2.98 9.13
N TYR A 280 -2.15 -3.04 7.92
CA TYR A 280 -1.59 -1.87 7.21
C TYR A 280 -2.49 -1.52 6.04
N VAL A 281 -2.86 -0.25 5.92
CA VAL A 281 -3.80 0.24 4.92
C VAL A 281 -3.23 1.46 4.20
N ALA A 282 -3.25 1.45 2.87
CA ALA A 282 -2.98 2.63 2.06
C ALA A 282 -4.14 3.62 2.22
N ALA A 283 -3.95 4.71 2.98
CA ALA A 283 -5.02 5.62 3.36
C ALA A 283 -4.50 7.00 3.79
N CYS A 284 -5.45 7.89 4.08
CA CYS A 284 -5.20 9.12 4.81
C CYS A 284 -5.76 9.00 6.24
N ILE A 285 -5.02 9.47 7.23
CA ILE A 285 -5.48 9.63 8.61
C ILE A 285 -5.04 11.00 9.12
N GLU A 286 -5.96 11.76 9.74
CA GLU A 286 -5.66 13.10 10.27
C GLU A 286 -4.99 14.02 9.23
N ALA A 287 -5.49 14.00 8.00
CA ALA A 287 -4.96 14.71 6.82
C ALA A 287 -3.52 14.32 6.41
N ARG A 288 -3.00 13.19 6.86
CA ARG A 288 -1.67 12.67 6.51
C ARG A 288 -1.82 11.43 5.64
N HIS A 289 -1.14 11.43 4.50
CA HIS A 289 -1.22 10.38 3.49
C HIS A 289 -0.10 9.35 3.64
N GLY A 290 -0.40 8.08 3.37
CA GLY A 290 0.59 7.02 3.32
C GLY A 290 0.05 5.65 3.68
N ILE A 291 0.84 4.88 4.43
CA ILE A 291 0.42 3.61 5.03
C ILE A 291 0.06 3.86 6.49
N VAL A 292 -1.18 3.54 6.83
CA VAL A 292 -1.71 3.57 8.20
C VAL A 292 -1.59 2.19 8.81
N LYS A 293 -0.98 2.09 9.99
CA LYS A 293 -0.94 0.87 10.80
C LYS A 293 -2.10 0.89 11.80
N ILE A 294 -2.88 -0.19 11.83
CA ILE A 294 -4.01 -0.40 12.75
C ILE A 294 -3.67 -1.59 13.65
N SER A 295 -3.89 -1.45 14.96
CA SER A 295 -3.67 -2.53 15.93
C SER A 295 -4.61 -3.73 15.67
N PRO A 296 -4.25 -4.96 16.12
CA PRO A 296 -5.06 -6.17 15.88
C PRO A 296 -6.52 -6.06 16.32
N GLY A 297 -6.80 -5.32 17.40
CA GLY A 297 -8.17 -5.09 17.89
C GLY A 297 -8.88 -3.90 17.25
N GLY A 298 -8.22 -3.12 16.40
CA GLY A 298 -8.83 -1.95 15.77
C GLY A 298 -8.88 -0.68 16.64
N GLU A 299 -8.34 -0.70 17.87
CA GLU A 299 -8.50 0.43 18.81
C GLU A 299 -7.56 1.60 18.51
N LYS A 300 -6.44 1.32 17.84
CA LYS A 300 -5.41 2.31 17.55
C LYS A 300 -5.03 2.29 16.08
N ALA A 301 -4.92 3.47 15.50
CA ALA A 301 -4.39 3.66 14.16
C ALA A 301 -3.41 4.83 14.15
N GLU A 302 -2.34 4.69 13.39
CA GLU A 302 -1.32 5.73 13.23
C GLU A 302 -0.74 5.70 11.81
N ILE A 303 -0.31 6.86 11.33
CA ILE A 303 0.48 6.90 10.09
C ILE A 303 1.84 6.24 10.35
N PHE A 304 2.17 5.22 9.56
CA PHE A 304 3.38 4.42 9.72
C PHE A 304 4.45 4.74 8.67
N VAL A 305 4.03 4.91 7.40
CA VAL A 305 4.89 5.38 6.32
C VAL A 305 4.25 6.61 5.69
N ALA A 306 4.94 7.74 5.65
CA ALA A 306 4.47 8.90 4.91
C ALA A 306 4.66 8.70 3.41
N GLY A 307 3.63 8.98 2.60
CA GLY A 307 3.71 8.87 1.14
C GLY A 307 2.48 9.40 0.46
N MET A 308 2.66 10.08 -0.66
CA MET A 308 1.55 10.56 -1.49
C MET A 308 1.14 9.52 -2.52
N ASN A 309 -0.14 9.52 -2.88
CA ASN A 309 -0.70 8.67 -3.95
C ASN A 309 -0.50 7.16 -3.74
N VAL A 310 -0.36 6.73 -2.49
CA VAL A 310 -0.23 5.31 -2.16
C VAL A 310 -1.54 4.60 -2.46
N VAL A 311 -1.47 3.49 -3.21
CA VAL A 311 -2.63 2.68 -3.62
C VAL A 311 -2.61 1.29 -3.01
N GLY A 312 -1.43 0.80 -2.58
CA GLY A 312 -1.33 -0.53 -2.02
C GLY A 312 0.02 -0.83 -1.40
N LEU A 313 0.11 -2.02 -0.82
CA LEU A 313 1.33 -2.55 -0.21
C LEU A 313 1.30 -4.08 -0.20
N CYS A 314 2.48 -4.67 -0.06
CA CYS A 314 2.64 -6.06 0.32
C CYS A 314 3.93 -6.24 1.15
N PHE A 315 4.12 -7.43 1.71
CA PHE A 315 5.33 -7.79 2.45
C PHE A 315 6.03 -8.94 1.74
N THR A 316 7.35 -8.82 1.55
CA THR A 316 8.18 -9.90 1.01
C THR A 316 8.60 -10.88 2.11
N ARG A 317 9.08 -12.07 1.72
CA ARG A 317 9.65 -13.05 2.66
C ARG A 317 10.96 -12.58 3.26
N ARG A 318 11.60 -11.57 2.69
CA ARG A 318 12.83 -10.94 3.22
C ARG A 318 12.57 -9.88 4.29
N GLY A 319 11.29 -9.65 4.63
CA GLY A 319 10.89 -8.66 5.62
C GLY A 319 10.89 -7.22 5.09
N GLU A 320 10.74 -7.06 3.80
CA GLU A 320 10.59 -5.76 3.16
C GLU A 320 9.11 -5.42 3.03
N MET A 321 8.76 -4.17 3.33
CA MET A 321 7.48 -3.60 2.94
C MET A 321 7.62 -3.00 1.55
N ILE A 322 6.82 -3.47 0.62
CA ILE A 322 6.68 -2.89 -0.70
C ILE A 322 5.51 -1.91 -0.66
N VAL A 323 5.76 -0.67 -1.04
CA VAL A 323 4.74 0.39 -1.11
C VAL A 323 4.52 0.76 -2.57
N ALA A 324 3.30 0.59 -3.04
CA ALA A 324 2.87 0.93 -4.37
C ALA A 324 2.13 2.28 -4.37
N THR A 325 2.59 3.21 -5.17
CA THR A 325 1.84 4.41 -5.54
C THR A 325 1.15 4.20 -6.89
N ASN A 326 0.36 5.16 -7.33
CA ASN A 326 -0.24 5.09 -8.67
C ASN A 326 0.79 5.04 -9.81
N ASP A 327 2.05 5.40 -9.57
CA ASP A 327 3.09 5.51 -10.59
C ASP A 327 4.32 4.64 -10.32
N SER A 328 4.68 4.44 -9.06
CA SER A 328 5.98 3.89 -8.67
C SER A 328 5.87 2.87 -7.55
N VAL A 329 6.86 1.99 -7.46
CA VAL A 329 7.02 1.02 -6.39
C VAL A 329 8.27 1.34 -5.58
N PHE A 330 8.16 1.26 -4.27
CA PHE A 330 9.23 1.50 -3.32
C PHE A 330 9.42 0.30 -2.40
N THR A 331 10.67 0.01 -2.02
CA THR A 331 11.01 -0.99 -1.01
C THR A 331 11.51 -0.33 0.26
N LEU A 332 11.04 -0.83 1.42
CA LEU A 332 11.47 -0.42 2.76
C LEU A 332 11.89 -1.68 3.55
N PRO A 333 13.17 -1.83 3.92
CA PRO A 333 13.68 -2.99 4.66
C PRO A 333 13.38 -2.85 6.16
N LEU A 334 12.13 -3.09 6.55
CA LEU A 334 11.64 -2.85 7.92
C LEU A 334 11.71 -4.08 8.83
N GLY A 335 12.07 -5.26 8.32
CA GLY A 335 12.05 -6.51 9.07
C GLY A 335 10.64 -6.96 9.46
N ILE A 336 9.62 -6.50 8.71
CA ILE A 336 8.21 -6.86 8.92
C ILE A 336 7.83 -7.97 7.95
N TYR A 337 7.25 -9.03 8.46
CA TYR A 337 6.84 -10.20 7.69
C TYR A 337 5.32 -10.24 7.60
N GLY A 338 4.80 -10.34 6.39
CA GLY A 338 3.36 -10.44 6.14
C GLY A 338 2.82 -11.85 6.37
N THR A 339 1.50 -11.93 6.51
CA THR A 339 0.76 -13.19 6.40
C THR A 339 0.66 -13.55 4.91
N LEU A 340 1.69 -14.16 4.38
CA LEU A 340 1.60 -14.79 3.07
C LEU A 340 0.83 -16.10 3.24
N ILE A 341 -0.12 -16.35 2.35
CA ILE A 341 -0.75 -17.66 2.24
C ILE A 341 0.35 -18.60 1.74
N SER A 342 0.84 -19.45 2.63
CA SER A 342 1.93 -20.40 2.34
C SER A 342 1.35 -21.78 2.02
#